data_8c3476ec2023253172227a3d402dd11f
#
_entry.id   8c3476ec2023253172227a3d402dd11f
#
_cell.length_a   1.000
_cell.length_b   1.000
_cell.length_c   1.000
_cell.angle_alpha   90.00
_cell.angle_beta   90.00
_cell.angle_gamma   90.00
#
_symmetry.space_group_name_H-M   'P 1'
#
loop_
_entity.id
_entity.type
_entity.pdbx_description
1 polymer ?
#
loop_
_entity_poly.entity_id
_entity_poly.type
_entity_poly.pdbx_seq_one_letter_code
_entity_poly.pdbx_strand_id
1 'polypeptide(L)'
;MIAPTLQTERLTLRAPKLSDFEHWAAFFASPRSIHERGMMSRAEAWKNWSTDVALWSLKGYGAFGVDDRDTGAYVGEVGIYEVMGYPEPELGWFVVPEAEGKGYAAEAARAVMAWAHRSMGWDRLINIIDPANDRSIALGLRLGGVIDPTLPGTDPGDIVIVHDLRGLA
;
A
#
# COMPACT_ATOMS: atom_id res chain seq x y z
N MET A 1 -7.35 16.59 -5.44
CA MET A 1 -6.56 16.16 -6.62
C MET A 1 -7.04 14.78 -7.02
N ILE A 2 -7.10 14.46 -8.32
CA ILE A 2 -7.45 13.11 -8.79
C ILE A 2 -6.15 12.30 -8.84
N ALA A 3 -6.18 11.05 -8.39
CA ALA A 3 -5.01 10.16 -8.48
C ALA A 3 -4.54 10.05 -9.92
N PRO A 4 -3.24 10.15 -10.21
CA PRO A 4 -2.72 9.91 -11.55
C PRO A 4 -2.89 8.43 -11.93
N THR A 5 -2.75 8.14 -13.21
CA THR A 5 -2.63 6.76 -13.68
C THR A 5 -1.14 6.46 -13.90
N LEU A 6 -0.64 5.41 -13.23
CA LEU A 6 0.70 4.90 -13.44
C LEU A 6 0.62 3.58 -14.22
N GLN A 7 1.55 3.37 -15.13
CA GLN A 7 1.64 2.11 -15.87
C GLN A 7 3.01 1.47 -15.66
N THR A 8 2.98 0.17 -15.47
CA THR A 8 4.17 -0.68 -15.43
C THR A 8 4.13 -1.67 -16.60
N GLU A 9 5.01 -2.66 -16.61
CA GLU A 9 5.00 -3.70 -17.63
C GLU A 9 3.67 -4.46 -17.64
N ARG A 10 3.16 -4.85 -16.45
CA ARG A 10 1.99 -5.70 -16.32
C ARG A 10 0.78 -5.04 -15.66
N LEU A 11 0.94 -3.85 -15.06
CA LEU A 11 -0.08 -3.27 -14.18
C LEU A 11 -0.49 -1.87 -14.62
N THR A 12 -1.74 -1.53 -14.34
CA THR A 12 -2.26 -0.17 -14.32
C THR A 12 -2.64 0.19 -12.89
N LEU A 13 -1.96 1.19 -12.31
CA LEU A 13 -2.33 1.76 -11.02
C LEU A 13 -3.18 3.01 -11.30
N ARG A 14 -4.35 3.06 -10.71
CA ARG A 14 -5.36 4.08 -11.01
C ARG A 14 -6.08 4.57 -9.76
N ALA A 15 -6.85 5.64 -9.89
CA ALA A 15 -7.75 6.07 -8.81
C ALA A 15 -8.61 4.90 -8.31
N PRO A 16 -8.86 4.79 -6.99
CA PRO A 16 -9.80 3.82 -6.44
C PRO A 16 -11.19 3.98 -7.06
N LYS A 17 -11.87 2.87 -7.32
CA LYS A 17 -13.26 2.82 -7.80
C LYS A 17 -14.15 2.18 -6.73
N LEU A 18 -15.42 2.54 -6.71
CA LEU A 18 -16.37 1.94 -5.76
C LEU A 18 -16.42 0.41 -5.86
N SER A 19 -16.21 -0.16 -7.04
CA SER A 19 -16.12 -1.60 -7.24
C SER A 19 -14.97 -2.26 -6.49
N ASP A 20 -13.89 -1.54 -6.19
CA ASP A 20 -12.72 -2.07 -5.48
C ASP A 20 -13.05 -2.37 -4.02
N PHE A 21 -14.03 -1.66 -3.47
CA PHE A 21 -14.46 -1.84 -2.09
C PHE A 21 -14.89 -3.28 -1.78
N GLU A 22 -15.49 -3.99 -2.72
CA GLU A 22 -15.92 -5.38 -2.49
C GLU A 22 -14.71 -6.30 -2.23
N HIS A 23 -13.64 -6.13 -2.99
CA HIS A 23 -12.38 -6.86 -2.79
C HIS A 23 -11.70 -6.47 -1.48
N TRP A 24 -11.69 -5.17 -1.18
CA TRP A 24 -11.13 -4.62 0.06
C TRP A 24 -11.87 -5.16 1.28
N ALA A 25 -13.20 -5.10 1.27
CA ALA A 25 -14.04 -5.62 2.36
C ALA A 25 -13.89 -7.14 2.54
N ALA A 26 -13.78 -7.89 1.43
CA ALA A 26 -13.57 -9.35 1.48
C ALA A 26 -12.19 -9.68 2.07
N PHE A 27 -11.13 -8.94 1.72
CA PHE A 27 -9.80 -9.11 2.30
C PHE A 27 -9.83 -8.89 3.82
N PHE A 28 -10.37 -7.75 4.26
CA PHE A 28 -10.42 -7.40 5.70
C PHE A 28 -11.46 -8.18 6.50
N ALA A 29 -12.39 -8.88 5.88
CA ALA A 29 -13.25 -9.85 6.56
C ALA A 29 -12.58 -11.22 6.75
N SER A 30 -11.40 -11.44 6.19
CA SER A 30 -10.70 -12.73 6.21
C SER A 30 -9.54 -12.74 7.20
N PRO A 31 -9.11 -13.94 7.68
CA PRO A 31 -7.93 -14.06 8.54
C PRO A 31 -6.62 -13.52 7.93
N ARG A 32 -6.60 -13.26 6.63
CA ARG A 32 -5.43 -12.72 5.93
C ARG A 32 -5.05 -11.32 6.39
N SER A 33 -6.02 -10.54 6.88
CA SER A 33 -5.80 -9.18 7.36
C SER A 33 -5.35 -9.09 8.81
N ILE A 34 -5.15 -10.23 9.50
CA ILE A 34 -4.87 -10.24 10.94
C ILE A 34 -3.60 -9.49 11.31
N HIS A 35 -2.60 -9.48 10.42
CA HIS A 35 -1.32 -8.77 10.59
C HIS A 35 -1.24 -7.45 9.81
N GLU A 36 -2.38 -6.98 9.34
CA GLU A 36 -2.53 -5.66 8.72
C GLU A 36 -3.24 -4.72 9.74
N ARG A 37 -4.50 -4.43 9.48
CA ARG A 37 -5.34 -3.64 10.41
C ARG A 37 -6.30 -4.50 11.23
N GLY A 38 -6.11 -5.83 11.22
CA GLY A 38 -7.02 -6.79 11.82
C GLY A 38 -8.27 -7.06 10.98
N MET A 39 -9.05 -8.05 11.44
CA MET A 39 -10.33 -8.37 10.79
C MET A 39 -11.37 -7.30 11.09
N MET A 40 -12.15 -6.93 10.09
CA MET A 40 -13.15 -5.86 10.16
C MET A 40 -14.53 -6.34 9.69
N SER A 41 -15.56 -5.80 10.32
CA SER A 41 -16.91 -5.84 9.76
C SER A 41 -16.97 -4.99 8.48
N ARG A 42 -17.96 -5.23 7.62
CA ARG A 42 -18.16 -4.44 6.40
C ARG A 42 -18.32 -2.94 6.68
N ALA A 43 -18.94 -2.58 7.81
CA ALA A 43 -19.13 -1.18 8.16
C ALA A 43 -17.82 -0.49 8.59
N GLU A 44 -16.96 -1.20 9.31
CA GLU A 44 -15.61 -0.74 9.67
C GLU A 44 -14.72 -0.67 8.42
N ALA A 45 -14.78 -1.69 7.57
CA ALA A 45 -14.10 -1.71 6.28
C ALA A 45 -14.45 -0.49 5.43
N TRP A 46 -15.74 -0.15 5.35
CA TRP A 46 -16.20 1.04 4.62
C TRP A 46 -15.59 2.33 5.16
N LYS A 47 -15.57 2.51 6.48
CA LYS A 47 -14.98 3.70 7.12
C LYS A 47 -13.48 3.82 6.82
N ASN A 48 -12.74 2.73 6.97
CA ASN A 48 -11.31 2.72 6.74
C ASN A 48 -10.99 2.98 5.26
N TRP A 49 -11.63 2.24 4.36
CA TRP A 49 -11.42 2.42 2.92
C TRP A 49 -11.78 3.83 2.45
N SER A 50 -12.89 4.39 2.94
CA SER A 50 -13.27 5.76 2.60
C SER A 50 -12.26 6.79 3.08
N THR A 51 -11.64 6.56 4.24
CA THR A 51 -10.56 7.40 4.76
C THR A 51 -9.32 7.33 3.85
N ASP A 52 -8.92 6.13 3.42
CA ASP A 52 -7.78 5.94 2.53
C ASP A 52 -8.03 6.61 1.16
N VAL A 53 -9.23 6.46 0.61
CA VAL A 53 -9.62 7.15 -0.65
C VAL A 53 -9.62 8.67 -0.49
N ALA A 54 -10.05 9.19 0.66
CA ALA A 54 -10.09 10.63 0.93
C ALA A 54 -8.70 11.28 0.95
N LEU A 55 -7.62 10.52 1.20
CA LEU A 55 -6.25 11.04 1.21
C LEU A 55 -5.89 11.74 -0.11
N TRP A 56 -6.38 11.23 -1.24
CA TRP A 56 -6.17 11.88 -2.54
C TRP A 56 -6.69 13.31 -2.61
N SER A 57 -7.83 13.56 -1.99
CA SER A 57 -8.44 14.91 -1.95
C SER A 57 -7.80 15.80 -0.88
N LEU A 58 -7.42 15.21 0.25
CA LEU A 58 -6.94 15.94 1.42
C LEU A 58 -5.44 16.23 1.35
N LYS A 59 -4.64 15.27 0.86
CA LYS A 59 -3.18 15.31 0.89
C LYS A 59 -2.51 15.27 -0.49
N GLY A 60 -3.25 14.90 -1.53
CA GLY A 60 -2.72 14.79 -2.90
C GLY A 60 -1.96 13.49 -3.19
N TYR A 61 -2.03 12.51 -2.28
CA TYR A 61 -1.54 11.15 -2.43
C TYR A 61 -2.46 10.19 -1.69
N GLY A 62 -2.31 8.90 -1.91
CA GLY A 62 -3.15 7.86 -1.31
C GLY A 62 -2.96 6.50 -1.98
N ALA A 63 -3.95 5.65 -1.79
CA ALA A 63 -3.99 4.32 -2.36
C ALA A 63 -4.35 4.34 -3.86
N PHE A 64 -3.73 3.46 -4.63
CA PHE A 64 -4.10 3.15 -6.00
C PHE A 64 -4.79 1.80 -6.05
N GLY A 65 -5.92 1.71 -6.74
CA GLY A 65 -6.41 0.41 -7.20
C GLY A 65 -5.51 -0.09 -8.33
N VAL A 66 -5.15 -1.36 -8.28
CA VAL A 66 -4.21 -1.99 -9.21
C VAL A 66 -4.96 -2.99 -10.08
N ASP A 67 -4.90 -2.80 -11.39
CA ASP A 67 -5.47 -3.70 -12.38
C ASP A 67 -4.35 -4.39 -13.18
N ASP A 68 -4.52 -5.67 -13.49
CA ASP A 68 -3.70 -6.40 -14.47
C ASP A 68 -4.01 -5.85 -15.87
N ARG A 69 -2.99 -5.48 -16.64
CA ARG A 69 -3.17 -4.82 -17.94
C ARG A 69 -3.73 -5.72 -19.03
N ASP A 70 -3.42 -6.99 -18.97
CA ASP A 70 -3.82 -7.94 -20.03
C ASP A 70 -5.27 -8.36 -19.84
N THR A 71 -5.71 -8.53 -18.59
CA THR A 71 -7.04 -9.07 -18.28
C THR A 71 -8.03 -7.99 -17.83
N GLY A 72 -7.54 -6.85 -17.37
CA GLY A 72 -8.34 -5.82 -16.71
C GLY A 72 -8.82 -6.19 -15.31
N ALA A 73 -8.37 -7.34 -14.78
CA ALA A 73 -8.79 -7.80 -13.46
C ALA A 73 -8.15 -6.97 -12.34
N TYR A 74 -8.93 -6.66 -11.31
CA TYR A 74 -8.39 -6.04 -10.10
C TYR A 74 -7.50 -7.04 -9.36
N VAL A 75 -6.28 -6.62 -9.03
CA VAL A 75 -5.29 -7.48 -8.37
C VAL A 75 -4.95 -7.05 -6.96
N GLY A 76 -5.35 -5.86 -6.55
CA GLY A 76 -5.09 -5.37 -5.20
C GLY A 76 -5.02 -3.85 -5.11
N GLU A 77 -4.45 -3.39 -4.02
CA GLU A 77 -4.24 -1.99 -3.72
C GLU A 77 -2.80 -1.76 -3.25
N VAL A 78 -2.18 -0.71 -3.74
CA VAL A 78 -0.84 -0.27 -3.30
C VAL A 78 -0.85 1.25 -3.24
N GLY A 79 -0.32 1.82 -2.18
CA GLY A 79 -0.37 3.26 -2.06
C GLY A 79 0.42 3.82 -0.90
N ILE A 80 0.20 5.11 -0.66
CA ILE A 80 0.81 5.84 0.44
C ILE A 80 -0.28 6.25 1.40
N TYR A 81 -0.13 5.83 2.64
CA TYR A 81 -1.07 6.05 3.72
C TYR A 81 -0.47 6.99 4.76
N GLU A 82 -1.25 7.90 5.24
CA GLU A 82 -0.89 8.78 6.34
C GLU A 82 -2.16 9.24 7.03
N VAL A 83 -2.77 8.31 7.76
CA VAL A 83 -3.89 8.64 8.63
C VAL A 83 -3.40 9.25 9.95
N MET A 84 -4.32 9.85 10.69
CA MET A 84 -3.95 10.46 11.97
C MET A 84 -3.30 9.44 12.91
N GLY A 85 -2.14 9.76 13.45
CA GLY A 85 -1.36 8.88 14.34
C GLY A 85 -0.19 8.16 13.66
N TYR A 86 -0.10 8.18 12.33
CA TYR A 86 1.08 7.67 11.64
C TYR A 86 2.27 8.61 11.82
N PRO A 87 3.47 8.07 12.10
CA PRO A 87 4.67 8.90 12.31
C PRO A 87 5.14 9.57 11.02
N GLU A 88 4.97 8.90 9.89
CA GLU A 88 5.37 9.35 8.55
C GLU A 88 4.46 8.72 7.48
N PRO A 89 4.48 9.22 6.23
CA PRO A 89 3.82 8.56 5.11
C PRO A 89 4.31 7.12 4.92
N GLU A 90 3.38 6.20 4.93
CA GLU A 90 3.62 4.76 4.85
C GLU A 90 3.32 4.21 3.46
N LEU A 91 4.23 3.44 2.89
CA LEU A 91 4.00 2.61 1.72
C LEU A 91 3.31 1.31 2.15
N GLY A 92 2.10 1.08 1.70
CA GLY A 92 1.34 -0.12 2.05
C GLY A 92 0.78 -0.85 0.84
N TRP A 93 0.40 -2.12 1.03
CA TRP A 93 -0.13 -2.97 -0.04
C TRP A 93 -1.00 -4.11 0.49
N PHE A 94 -1.94 -4.53 -0.31
CA PHE A 94 -2.51 -5.88 -0.26
C PHE A 94 -2.78 -6.39 -1.69
N VAL A 95 -2.84 -7.71 -1.83
CA VAL A 95 -3.12 -8.38 -3.11
C VAL A 95 -4.24 -9.40 -2.88
N VAL A 96 -5.19 -9.45 -3.82
CA VAL A 96 -6.26 -10.47 -3.77
C VAL A 96 -5.67 -11.89 -3.90
N PRO A 97 -6.31 -12.92 -3.33
CA PRO A 97 -5.76 -14.27 -3.29
C PRO A 97 -5.32 -14.81 -4.66
N GLU A 98 -6.11 -14.54 -5.70
CA GLU A 98 -5.88 -15.03 -7.06
C GLU A 98 -4.67 -14.38 -7.76
N ALA A 99 -4.22 -13.25 -7.22
CA ALA A 99 -3.10 -12.47 -7.75
C ALA A 99 -1.80 -12.67 -6.97
N GLU A 100 -1.81 -13.43 -5.88
CA GLU A 100 -0.63 -13.68 -5.07
C GLU A 100 0.46 -14.50 -5.79
N GLY A 101 1.69 -14.35 -5.31
CA GLY A 101 2.84 -15.08 -5.83
C GLY A 101 3.32 -14.65 -7.21
N LYS A 102 2.65 -13.69 -7.86
CA LYS A 102 2.97 -13.20 -9.21
C LYS A 102 3.91 -11.99 -9.23
N GLY A 103 4.30 -11.48 -8.05
CA GLY A 103 5.19 -10.32 -7.92
C GLY A 103 4.51 -8.96 -8.14
N TYR A 104 3.19 -8.91 -8.23
CA TYR A 104 2.42 -7.68 -8.51
C TYR A 104 2.60 -6.61 -7.43
N ALA A 105 2.59 -6.99 -6.15
CA ALA A 105 2.83 -6.03 -5.07
C ALA A 105 4.19 -5.34 -5.20
N ALA A 106 5.25 -6.10 -5.52
CA ALA A 106 6.59 -5.55 -5.71
C ALA A 106 6.68 -4.59 -6.90
N GLU A 107 6.03 -4.94 -8.01
CA GLU A 107 6.00 -4.13 -9.22
C GLU A 107 5.24 -2.83 -8.99
N ALA A 108 4.06 -2.90 -8.39
CA ALA A 108 3.25 -1.74 -8.05
C ALA A 108 3.94 -0.83 -7.03
N ALA A 109 4.53 -1.40 -5.97
CA ALA A 109 5.23 -0.63 -4.94
C ALA A 109 6.41 0.16 -5.53
N ARG A 110 7.22 -0.42 -6.43
CA ARG A 110 8.28 0.32 -7.13
C ARG A 110 7.74 1.49 -7.94
N ALA A 111 6.62 1.30 -8.62
CA ALA A 111 5.98 2.39 -9.39
C ALA A 111 5.50 3.52 -8.48
N VAL A 112 4.91 3.19 -7.32
CA VAL A 112 4.48 4.19 -6.32
C VAL A 112 5.67 4.93 -5.72
N MET A 113 6.75 4.22 -5.34
CA MET A 113 7.98 4.82 -4.82
C MET A 113 8.60 5.79 -5.85
N ALA A 114 8.73 5.36 -7.09
CA ALA A 114 9.27 6.20 -8.17
C ALA A 114 8.37 7.43 -8.43
N TRP A 115 7.05 7.26 -8.39
CA TRP A 115 6.11 8.38 -8.50
C TRP A 115 6.24 9.36 -7.32
N ALA A 116 6.33 8.85 -6.10
CA ALA A 116 6.50 9.69 -4.91
C ALA A 116 7.77 10.55 -5.01
N HIS A 117 8.87 9.95 -5.43
CA HIS A 117 10.12 10.70 -5.63
C HIS A 117 9.99 11.76 -6.73
N ARG A 118 9.53 11.37 -7.92
CA ARG A 118 9.47 12.29 -9.09
C ARG A 118 8.42 13.37 -8.96
N SER A 119 7.26 13.05 -8.39
CA SER A 119 6.09 13.95 -8.41
C SER A 119 5.90 14.71 -7.11
N MET A 120 6.32 14.16 -5.97
CA MET A 120 6.18 14.77 -4.66
C MET A 120 7.52 15.29 -4.12
N GLY A 121 8.64 14.93 -4.75
CA GLY A 121 9.99 15.31 -4.30
C GLY A 121 10.42 14.62 -3.02
N TRP A 122 9.82 13.46 -2.69
CA TRP A 122 10.15 12.76 -1.46
C TRP A 122 11.41 11.90 -1.63
N ASP A 123 12.22 11.90 -0.60
CA ASP A 123 13.47 11.12 -0.56
C ASP A 123 13.31 9.81 0.20
N ARG A 124 12.21 9.65 0.95
CA ARG A 124 11.96 8.40 1.68
C ARG A 124 10.48 8.10 1.86
N LEU A 125 10.19 6.82 2.05
CA LEU A 125 8.93 6.27 2.56
C LEU A 125 9.27 5.21 3.61
N ILE A 126 8.31 4.88 4.47
CA ILE A 126 8.44 3.79 5.42
C ILE A 126 7.40 2.71 5.16
N ASN A 127 7.63 1.50 5.65
CA ASN A 127 6.57 0.54 5.98
C ASN A 127 6.52 0.40 7.50
N ILE A 128 5.32 0.21 8.04
CA ILE A 128 5.06 -0.16 9.43
C ILE A 128 4.41 -1.53 9.41
N ILE A 129 5.08 -2.55 9.93
CA ILE A 129 4.70 -3.94 9.70
C ILE A 129 4.65 -4.69 11.03
N ASP A 130 3.53 -5.39 11.29
CA ASP A 130 3.42 -6.36 12.38
C ASP A 130 4.59 -7.38 12.28
N PRO A 131 5.35 -7.61 13.37
CA PRO A 131 6.49 -8.52 13.36
C PRO A 131 6.14 -9.97 12.98
N ALA A 132 4.88 -10.37 13.04
CA ALA A 132 4.40 -11.68 12.59
C ALA A 132 4.04 -11.71 11.08
N ASN A 133 4.11 -10.59 10.38
CA ASN A 133 3.84 -10.51 8.94
C ASN A 133 5.12 -10.73 8.11
N ASP A 134 5.69 -11.95 8.18
CA ASP A 134 6.91 -12.31 7.47
C ASP A 134 6.86 -12.00 5.97
N ARG A 135 5.68 -12.10 5.34
CA ARG A 135 5.50 -11.86 3.91
C ARG A 135 5.72 -10.40 3.54
N SER A 136 5.13 -9.49 4.31
CA SER A 136 5.29 -8.04 4.10
C SER A 136 6.71 -7.59 4.46
N ILE A 137 7.30 -8.12 5.53
CA ILE A 137 8.72 -7.86 5.87
C ILE A 137 9.63 -8.28 4.72
N ALA A 138 9.47 -9.52 4.22
CA ALA A 138 10.28 -10.01 3.11
C ALA A 138 10.10 -9.19 1.83
N LEU A 139 8.90 -8.66 1.58
CA LEU A 139 8.66 -7.77 0.45
C LEU A 139 9.34 -6.42 0.65
N GLY A 140 9.20 -5.78 1.81
CA GLY A 140 9.87 -4.52 2.12
C GLY A 140 11.39 -4.59 1.94
N LEU A 141 12.02 -5.64 2.46
CA LEU A 141 13.45 -5.86 2.28
C LEU A 141 13.85 -6.10 0.82
N ARG A 142 13.05 -6.85 0.05
CA ARG A 142 13.27 -7.11 -1.38
C ARG A 142 13.10 -5.87 -2.25
N LEU A 143 12.35 -4.88 -1.79
CA LEU A 143 12.24 -3.56 -2.42
C LEU A 143 13.47 -2.68 -2.15
N GLY A 144 14.43 -3.14 -1.36
CA GLY A 144 15.65 -2.42 -0.98
C GLY A 144 15.51 -1.64 0.33
N GLY A 145 14.42 -1.85 1.06
CA GLY A 145 14.21 -1.22 2.36
C GLY A 145 15.16 -1.77 3.43
N VAL A 146 15.42 -0.96 4.44
CA VAL A 146 16.28 -1.29 5.58
C VAL A 146 15.48 -1.13 6.87
N ILE A 147 15.55 -2.12 7.76
CA ILE A 147 14.91 -2.04 9.08
C ILE A 147 15.61 -0.96 9.91
N ASP A 148 14.83 -0.02 10.43
CA ASP A 148 15.30 0.98 11.39
C ASP A 148 14.62 0.78 12.74
N PRO A 149 15.32 0.17 13.72
CA PRO A 149 14.74 -0.09 15.04
C PRO A 149 14.60 1.16 15.92
N THR A 150 15.04 2.30 15.44
CA THR A 150 14.94 3.58 16.19
C THR A 150 13.66 4.34 15.90
N LEU A 151 12.98 4.00 14.81
CA LEU A 151 11.72 4.65 14.42
C LEU A 151 10.53 3.96 15.12
N PRO A 152 9.57 4.76 15.61
CA PRO A 152 8.34 4.21 16.18
C PRO A 152 7.42 3.68 15.08
N GLY A 153 6.75 2.54 15.34
CA GLY A 153 5.58 2.11 14.58
C GLY A 153 4.29 2.73 15.10
N THR A 154 3.17 2.16 14.71
CA THR A 154 1.85 2.53 15.24
C THR A 154 1.52 1.73 16.50
N ASP A 155 1.99 0.50 16.57
CA ASP A 155 1.83 -0.40 17.71
C ASP A 155 3.19 -0.80 18.31
N PRO A 156 3.22 -1.16 19.61
CA PRO A 156 4.44 -1.65 20.23
C PRO A 156 4.96 -2.94 19.57
N GLY A 157 6.19 -2.88 19.10
CA GLY A 157 6.84 -4.03 18.47
C GLY A 157 6.81 -4.04 16.94
N ASP A 158 6.10 -3.10 16.32
CA ASP A 158 6.13 -2.96 14.87
C ASP A 158 7.55 -2.84 14.31
N ILE A 159 7.74 -3.45 13.16
CA ILE A 159 8.98 -3.33 12.38
C ILE A 159 8.81 -2.17 11.41
N VAL A 160 9.70 -1.18 11.52
CA VAL A 160 9.74 -0.07 10.56
C VAL A 160 10.83 -0.33 9.54
N ILE A 161 10.46 -0.34 8.26
CA ILE A 161 11.37 -0.47 7.13
C ILE A 161 11.42 0.86 6.40
N VAL A 162 12.61 1.41 6.23
CA VAL A 162 12.85 2.68 5.53
C VAL A 162 13.30 2.40 4.10
N HIS A 163 12.65 3.06 3.15
CA HIS A 163 13.00 3.05 1.74
C HIS A 163 13.63 4.38 1.35
N ASP A 164 14.86 4.36 0.86
CA ASP A 164 15.50 5.50 0.20
C ASP A 164 15.00 5.58 -1.25
N LEU A 165 14.36 6.68 -1.59
CA LEU A 165 13.78 6.89 -2.91
C LEU A 165 14.75 7.61 -3.87
N ARG A 166 15.85 8.13 -3.36
CA ARG A 166 16.86 8.83 -4.18
C ARG A 166 17.47 7.87 -5.20
N GLY A 167 17.41 8.25 -6.45
CA GLY A 167 17.92 7.41 -7.55
C GLY A 167 16.91 6.44 -8.13
N LEU A 168 15.65 6.46 -7.69
CA LEU A 168 14.57 5.77 -8.39
C LEU A 168 14.19 6.57 -9.63
N ALA A 169 14.48 6.01 -10.79
CA ALA A 169 14.16 6.61 -12.08
C ALA A 169 12.70 6.39 -12.50
#